data_4455938fa301c7e3497e9a1ed221b543
#
_entry.id   4455938fa301c7e3497e9a1ed221b543
#
_cell.length_a   1.000
_cell.length_b   1.000
_cell.length_c   1.000
_cell.angle_alpha   90.00
_cell.angle_beta   90.00
_cell.angle_gamma   90.00
#
_symmetry.space_group_name_H-M   'P 1'
#
loop_
_entity.id
_entity.type
_entity.pdbx_description
1 polymer ?
#
loop_
_entity_poly.entity_id
_entity_poly.type
_entity_poly.pdbx_seq_one_letter_code
_entity_poly.pdbx_strand_id
1 'polypeptide(L)'
;LGIWPLSTSPGYSGHIPGPATHDGIVYGESDPIESSKTITIVEKMLSKLNTPNKEWYSYWHENMLWYGPAGFGSYIGIKNFENFQVPFESCFQGWTVELSDNNTIIKDFVRVADGNYATNGGWFSVNGKHVKRFLDQEPTNKDVSMRVCDWWRREGNLLVENWVFVDVPDLLLQIDYDLFAKLKE
;
A
#
# COMPACT_ATOMS: atom_id res chain seq x y z
N LEU A 1 10.09 -13.33 19.16
CA LEU A 1 10.10 -13.25 17.71
C LEU A 1 11.21 -12.30 17.22
N GLY A 2 12.45 -12.49 17.68
CA GLY A 2 13.60 -11.63 17.40
C GLY A 2 14.24 -11.79 16.01
N ILE A 3 13.52 -12.39 15.08
CA ILE A 3 14.00 -12.67 13.71
C ILE A 3 13.50 -11.64 12.68
N TRP A 4 12.48 -10.86 13.01
CA TRP A 4 11.98 -9.83 12.13
C TRP A 4 12.85 -8.58 12.26
N PRO A 5 13.44 -8.05 11.17
CA PRO A 5 14.38 -6.92 11.22
C PRO A 5 13.66 -5.58 11.45
N LEU A 6 12.58 -5.60 12.18
CA LEU A 6 11.80 -4.41 12.46
C LEU A 6 12.44 -3.65 13.60
N SER A 7 13.15 -2.60 13.28
CA SER A 7 13.12 -1.43 14.15
C SER A 7 11.67 -0.93 14.16
N THR A 8 11.20 -0.53 15.30
CA THR A 8 9.86 0.04 15.46
C THR A 8 9.57 1.03 14.33
N SER A 9 8.63 0.67 13.46
CA SER A 9 8.07 1.64 12.52
C SER A 9 7.70 2.90 13.31
N PRO A 10 7.98 4.11 12.82
CA PRO A 10 7.53 5.35 13.45
C PRO A 10 6.00 5.50 13.42
N GLY A 11 5.30 4.40 13.18
CA GLY A 11 3.85 4.35 13.09
C GLY A 11 3.16 4.69 14.39
N TYR A 12 1.89 4.98 14.27
CA TYR A 12 1.01 5.21 15.40
C TYR A 12 0.96 3.97 16.30
N SER A 13 1.36 4.12 17.57
CA SER A 13 1.35 3.04 18.55
C SER A 13 0.05 2.96 19.37
N GLY A 14 -0.91 3.83 19.09
CA GLY A 14 -2.20 3.89 19.76
C GLY A 14 -3.18 2.83 19.25
N HIS A 15 -4.31 2.71 19.93
CA HIS A 15 -5.41 1.87 19.49
C HIS A 15 -6.04 2.46 18.22
N ILE A 16 -5.99 1.71 17.13
CA ILE A 16 -6.72 2.04 15.91
C ILE A 16 -8.03 1.24 15.94
N PRO A 17 -9.19 1.88 15.76
CA PRO A 17 -10.44 1.15 15.66
C PRO A 17 -10.37 0.17 14.49
N GLY A 18 -11.03 -0.96 14.65
CA GLY A 18 -11.20 -1.93 13.55
C GLY A 18 -11.92 -1.29 12.37
N PRO A 19 -11.91 -1.96 11.20
CA PRO A 19 -12.67 -1.54 10.04
C PRO A 19 -14.13 -1.29 10.38
N ALA A 20 -14.77 -0.38 9.67
CA ALA A 20 -16.18 -0.04 9.89
C ALA A 20 -17.11 -1.25 9.74
N THR A 21 -16.71 -2.23 8.93
CA THR A 21 -17.36 -3.53 8.81
C THR A 21 -16.40 -4.61 9.31
N HIS A 22 -16.75 -5.29 10.39
CA HIS A 22 -15.85 -6.26 11.02
C HIS A 22 -15.80 -7.63 10.33
N ASP A 23 -16.75 -7.94 9.48
CA ASP A 23 -16.83 -9.21 8.77
C ASP A 23 -16.39 -9.14 7.31
N GLY A 24 -16.31 -7.93 6.74
CA GLY A 24 -15.95 -7.71 5.34
C GLY A 24 -16.94 -8.34 4.35
N ILE A 25 -18.08 -8.80 4.82
CA ILE A 25 -19.09 -9.49 4.02
C ILE A 25 -20.26 -8.55 3.77
N VAL A 26 -20.54 -8.30 2.51
CA VAL A 26 -21.75 -7.59 2.08
C VAL A 26 -22.72 -8.62 1.52
N TYR A 27 -23.86 -8.77 2.17
CA TYR A 27 -24.92 -9.66 1.69
C TYR A 27 -25.82 -8.90 0.71
N GLY A 28 -25.93 -9.41 -0.50
CA GLY A 28 -26.82 -8.86 -1.53
C GLY A 28 -26.17 -8.86 -2.91
N GLU A 29 -26.93 -8.41 -3.87
CA GLU A 29 -26.39 -8.21 -5.23
C GLU A 29 -25.48 -6.99 -5.27
N SER A 30 -24.36 -7.14 -5.96
CA SER A 30 -23.44 -6.04 -6.22
C SER A 30 -24.09 -4.99 -7.11
N ASP A 31 -23.97 -3.72 -6.74
CA ASP A 31 -24.36 -2.62 -7.62
C ASP A 31 -23.20 -2.34 -8.61
N PRO A 32 -23.36 -2.65 -9.90
CA PRO A 32 -22.30 -2.46 -10.89
C PRO A 32 -21.94 -0.98 -11.10
N ILE A 33 -22.86 -0.05 -10.84
CA ILE A 33 -22.60 1.39 -10.96
C ILE A 33 -21.70 1.83 -9.81
N GLU A 34 -22.01 1.45 -8.59
CA GLU A 34 -21.18 1.76 -7.42
C GLU A 34 -19.83 1.04 -7.49
N SER A 35 -19.78 -0.20 -7.97
CA SER A 35 -18.54 -0.95 -8.20
C SER A 35 -17.64 -0.23 -9.21
N SER A 36 -18.19 0.17 -10.35
CA SER A 36 -17.45 0.92 -11.38
C SER A 36 -16.95 2.27 -10.87
N LYS A 37 -17.75 2.97 -10.06
CA LYS A 37 -17.37 4.22 -9.42
C LYS A 37 -16.20 4.02 -8.46
N THR A 38 -16.24 2.97 -7.65
CA THR A 38 -15.19 2.67 -6.67
C THR A 38 -13.87 2.41 -7.35
N ILE A 39 -13.82 1.49 -8.32
CA ILE A 39 -12.56 1.18 -9.01
C ILE A 39 -12.02 2.39 -9.78
N THR A 40 -12.90 3.18 -10.39
CA THR A 40 -12.49 4.41 -11.10
C THR A 40 -11.83 5.42 -10.17
N ILE A 41 -12.33 5.57 -8.94
CA ILE A 41 -11.74 6.49 -7.95
C ILE A 41 -10.37 5.97 -7.51
N VAL A 42 -10.24 4.66 -7.25
CA VAL A 42 -8.96 4.04 -6.91
C VAL A 42 -7.93 4.28 -8.02
N GLU A 43 -8.29 4.03 -9.28
CA GLU A 43 -7.40 4.24 -10.42
C GLU A 43 -6.95 5.68 -10.59
N LYS A 44 -7.89 6.61 -10.49
CA LYS A 44 -7.56 8.03 -10.56
C LYS A 44 -6.62 8.44 -9.43
N MET A 45 -6.85 7.97 -8.22
CA MET A 45 -5.96 8.21 -7.09
C MET A 45 -4.57 7.65 -7.35
N LEU A 46 -4.46 6.39 -7.75
CA LEU A 46 -3.19 5.73 -8.05
C LEU A 46 -2.42 6.44 -9.17
N SER A 47 -3.11 6.93 -10.21
CA SER A 47 -2.49 7.69 -11.30
C SER A 47 -1.88 9.02 -10.83
N LYS A 48 -2.23 9.49 -9.63
CA LYS A 48 -1.74 10.75 -9.05
C LYS A 48 -0.66 10.55 -7.98
N LEU A 49 -0.33 9.33 -7.60
CA LEU A 49 0.66 9.06 -6.54
C LEU A 49 2.02 9.70 -6.81
N ASN A 50 2.46 9.69 -8.07
CA ASN A 50 3.77 10.22 -8.47
C ASN A 50 3.74 11.70 -8.86
N THR A 51 2.65 12.42 -8.62
CA THR A 51 2.56 13.83 -8.96
C THR A 51 3.18 14.70 -7.86
N PRO A 52 4.01 15.71 -8.21
CA PRO A 52 4.73 16.53 -7.23
C PRO A 52 3.82 17.34 -6.30
N ASN A 53 2.62 17.67 -6.75
CA ASN A 53 1.65 18.50 -6.02
C ASN A 53 0.70 17.70 -5.14
N LYS A 54 0.95 16.40 -4.97
CA LYS A 54 0.16 15.50 -4.10
C LYS A 54 -1.33 15.51 -4.45
N GLU A 55 -1.66 15.54 -5.73
CA GLU A 55 -3.05 15.54 -6.20
C GLU A 55 -3.87 14.35 -5.67
N TRP A 56 -3.22 13.23 -5.33
CA TRP A 56 -3.84 12.05 -4.78
C TRP A 56 -4.59 12.30 -3.46
N TYR A 57 -4.24 13.35 -2.70
CA TYR A 57 -4.92 13.73 -1.45
C TYR A 57 -6.41 14.00 -1.66
N SER A 58 -6.79 14.58 -2.80
CA SER A 58 -8.18 14.92 -3.09
C SER A 58 -9.12 13.72 -3.18
N TYR A 59 -8.59 12.53 -3.29
CA TYR A 59 -9.36 11.28 -3.35
C TYR A 59 -9.58 10.64 -1.97
N TRP A 60 -8.96 11.18 -0.93
CA TRP A 60 -9.00 10.63 0.40
C TRP A 60 -9.79 11.49 1.38
N HIS A 61 -10.45 10.82 2.31
CA HIS A 61 -10.99 11.48 3.48
C HIS A 61 -9.86 11.90 4.42
N GLU A 62 -9.96 13.08 5.04
CA GLU A 62 -8.90 13.62 5.92
C GLU A 62 -8.55 12.69 7.09
N ASN A 63 -9.53 11.95 7.61
CA ASN A 63 -9.41 10.98 8.69
C ASN A 63 -9.39 9.53 8.20
N MET A 64 -8.83 9.30 7.01
CA MET A 64 -8.72 7.96 6.45
C MET A 64 -7.96 7.01 7.38
N LEU A 65 -8.25 5.72 7.26
CA LEU A 65 -7.56 4.65 7.98
C LEU A 65 -6.68 3.87 7.01
N TRP A 66 -5.41 3.77 7.32
CA TRP A 66 -4.46 2.97 6.55
C TRP A 66 -3.89 1.85 7.40
N TYR A 67 -3.93 0.64 6.88
CA TYR A 67 -3.46 -0.57 7.56
C TYR A 67 -2.35 -1.21 6.74
N GLY A 68 -1.12 -1.06 7.19
CA GLY A 68 0.04 -1.66 6.55
C GLY A 68 0.35 -3.07 7.04
N PRO A 69 1.23 -3.78 6.35
CA PRO A 69 1.73 -5.07 6.81
C PRO A 69 2.51 -4.93 8.13
N ALA A 70 2.76 -6.08 8.77
CA ALA A 70 3.53 -6.11 10.01
C ALA A 70 4.85 -5.34 9.87
N GLY A 71 5.08 -4.40 10.77
CA GLY A 71 6.25 -3.52 10.80
C GLY A 71 6.09 -2.19 10.10
N PHE A 72 5.09 -2.02 9.25
CA PHE A 72 4.80 -0.74 8.61
C PHE A 72 3.87 0.11 9.47
N GLY A 73 3.06 -0.53 10.31
CA GLY A 73 2.13 0.15 11.20
C GLY A 73 0.77 0.43 10.58
N SER A 74 -0.01 1.19 11.31
CA SER A 74 -1.33 1.65 10.88
C SER A 74 -1.49 3.13 11.24
N TYR A 75 -2.23 3.87 10.43
CA TYR A 75 -2.28 5.32 10.54
C TYR A 75 -3.70 5.84 10.40
N ILE A 76 -4.00 6.89 11.15
CA ILE A 76 -5.24 7.65 11.05
C ILE A 76 -4.90 9.02 10.45
N GLY A 77 -5.54 9.33 9.34
CA GLY A 77 -5.41 10.60 8.63
C GLY A 77 -4.15 10.69 7.75
N ILE A 78 -4.28 11.46 6.70
CA ILE A 78 -3.25 11.61 5.65
C ILE A 78 -1.92 12.09 6.22
N LYS A 79 -1.94 13.05 7.13
CA LYS A 79 -0.70 13.60 7.72
C LYS A 79 0.10 12.57 8.50
N ASN A 80 -0.59 11.70 9.24
CA ASN A 80 0.09 10.63 9.98
C ASN A 80 0.60 9.54 9.02
N PHE A 81 -0.17 9.23 7.99
CA PHE A 81 0.26 8.31 6.94
C PHE A 81 1.53 8.81 6.22
N GLU A 82 1.64 10.11 5.94
CA GLU A 82 2.84 10.69 5.33
C GLU A 82 4.10 10.50 6.18
N ASN A 83 3.98 10.48 7.50
CA ASN A 83 5.12 10.22 8.39
C ASN A 83 5.74 8.83 8.18
N PHE A 84 4.98 7.91 7.62
CA PHE A 84 5.46 6.60 7.17
C PHE A 84 5.84 6.63 5.68
N GLN A 85 4.94 7.09 4.82
CA GLN A 85 5.07 7.03 3.37
C GLN A 85 6.33 7.71 2.86
N VAL A 86 6.60 8.94 3.30
CA VAL A 86 7.76 9.72 2.84
C VAL A 86 9.10 9.06 3.21
N PRO A 87 9.36 8.63 4.46
CA PRO A 87 10.57 7.89 4.79
C PRO A 87 10.69 6.57 4.01
N PHE A 88 9.60 5.83 3.88
CA PHE A 88 9.57 4.57 3.16
C PHE A 88 9.95 4.75 1.69
N GLU A 89 9.28 5.63 0.97
CA GLU A 89 9.59 5.92 -0.44
C GLU A 89 11.02 6.41 -0.62
N SER A 90 11.54 7.18 0.33
CA SER A 90 12.92 7.69 0.27
C SER A 90 13.98 6.59 0.32
N CYS A 91 13.63 5.38 0.78
CA CYS A 91 14.55 4.23 0.77
C CYS A 91 14.79 3.70 -0.66
N PHE A 92 13.91 4.03 -1.59
CA PHE A 92 13.93 3.49 -2.94
C PHE A 92 13.94 4.62 -3.98
N GLN A 93 15.09 4.84 -4.61
CA GLN A 93 15.22 5.84 -5.67
C GLN A 93 14.49 5.38 -6.93
N GLY A 94 13.84 6.32 -7.62
CA GLY A 94 13.12 6.03 -8.86
C GLY A 94 11.83 5.25 -8.62
N TRP A 95 11.25 5.40 -7.43
CA TRP A 95 9.97 4.82 -7.08
C TRP A 95 8.92 5.09 -8.15
N THR A 96 8.46 4.04 -8.80
CA THR A 96 7.45 4.14 -9.85
C THR A 96 6.39 3.08 -9.65
N VAL A 97 5.13 3.52 -9.69
CA VAL A 97 3.99 2.64 -9.94
C VAL A 97 3.89 2.47 -11.45
N GLU A 98 3.90 1.24 -11.95
CA GLU A 98 3.82 1.03 -13.38
C GLU A 98 2.41 1.35 -13.90
N LEU A 99 2.36 2.38 -14.74
CA LEU A 99 1.14 2.83 -15.40
C LEU A 99 1.23 2.52 -16.89
N SER A 100 0.08 2.27 -17.53
CA SER A 100 -0.01 2.19 -19.00
C SER A 100 0.22 3.54 -19.65
N ASP A 101 0.42 3.55 -20.96
CA ASP A 101 0.52 4.74 -21.79
C ASP A 101 -0.65 5.71 -21.60
N ASN A 102 -1.77 5.24 -21.07
CA ASN A 102 -2.97 6.02 -20.74
C ASN A 102 -3.12 6.32 -19.24
N ASN A 103 -2.03 6.26 -18.46
CA ASN A 103 -2.07 6.41 -17.00
C ASN A 103 -2.97 5.39 -16.27
N THR A 104 -3.18 4.24 -16.84
CA THR A 104 -3.90 3.13 -16.21
C THR A 104 -2.88 2.13 -15.66
N ILE A 105 -3.13 1.57 -14.48
CA ILE A 105 -2.25 0.55 -13.92
C ILE A 105 -2.33 -0.71 -14.78
N ILE A 106 -1.22 -1.07 -15.44
CA ILE A 106 -1.18 -2.16 -16.42
C ILE A 106 -1.03 -3.53 -15.79
N LYS A 107 -0.35 -3.61 -14.65
CA LYS A 107 0.14 -4.89 -14.12
C LYS A 107 -0.64 -5.43 -12.94
N ASP A 108 -1.83 -4.90 -12.69
CA ASP A 108 -2.70 -5.49 -11.70
C ASP A 108 -3.24 -6.83 -12.20
N PHE A 109 -2.79 -7.91 -11.57
CA PHE A 109 -3.38 -9.23 -11.76
C PHE A 109 -4.79 -9.30 -11.19
N VAL A 110 -5.03 -8.54 -10.14
CA VAL A 110 -6.32 -8.43 -9.47
C VAL A 110 -6.80 -7.01 -9.61
N ARG A 111 -8.00 -6.86 -10.12
CA ARG A 111 -8.69 -5.59 -10.28
C ARG A 111 -10.18 -5.85 -10.21
N VAL A 112 -10.71 -5.79 -9.00
CA VAL A 112 -12.10 -6.14 -8.71
C VAL A 112 -12.72 -5.05 -7.86
N ALA A 113 -13.99 -4.79 -8.08
CA ALA A 113 -14.78 -3.95 -7.19
C ALA A 113 -16.15 -4.58 -6.94
N ASP A 114 -16.66 -4.37 -5.73
CA ASP A 114 -17.97 -4.77 -5.28
C ASP A 114 -18.58 -3.66 -4.41
N GLY A 115 -19.56 -2.97 -4.95
CA GLY A 115 -20.16 -1.80 -4.31
C GLY A 115 -19.12 -0.74 -3.99
N ASN A 116 -18.97 -0.43 -2.70
CA ASN A 116 -18.02 0.56 -2.20
C ASN A 116 -16.65 -0.01 -1.81
N TYR A 117 -16.40 -1.29 -2.10
CA TYR A 117 -15.10 -1.94 -1.93
C TYR A 117 -14.41 -2.18 -3.26
N ALA A 118 -13.09 -2.13 -3.25
CA ALA A 118 -12.27 -2.53 -4.39
C ALA A 118 -10.98 -3.17 -3.91
N THR A 119 -10.38 -3.97 -4.77
CA THR A 119 -9.03 -4.49 -4.61
C THR A 119 -8.29 -4.40 -5.92
N ASN A 120 -7.03 -4.07 -5.82
CA ASN A 120 -6.09 -4.16 -6.92
C ASN A 120 -4.74 -4.63 -6.40
N GLY A 121 -3.97 -5.23 -7.29
CA GLY A 121 -2.66 -5.71 -6.92
C GLY A 121 -2.00 -6.45 -8.05
N GLY A 122 -0.71 -6.66 -7.91
CA GLY A 122 0.04 -7.34 -8.94
C GLY A 122 1.42 -7.76 -8.51
N TRP A 123 2.00 -8.56 -9.38
CA TRP A 123 3.40 -8.91 -9.35
C TRP A 123 4.18 -7.80 -10.05
N PHE A 124 5.06 -7.14 -9.31
CA PHE A 124 5.81 -5.97 -9.75
C PHE A 124 4.96 -4.70 -9.91
N SER A 125 4.10 -4.45 -8.94
CA SER A 125 3.28 -3.23 -8.93
C SER A 125 4.13 -1.96 -8.77
N VAL A 126 5.27 -2.07 -8.08
CA VAL A 126 6.14 -0.94 -7.79
C VAL A 126 7.60 -1.33 -8.00
N ASN A 127 8.38 -0.45 -8.61
CA ASN A 127 9.80 -0.62 -8.81
C ASN A 127 10.60 0.52 -8.18
N GLY A 128 11.84 0.25 -7.81
CA GLY A 128 12.76 1.26 -7.26
C GLY A 128 14.16 0.70 -7.07
N LYS A 129 15.10 1.55 -6.67
CA LYS A 129 16.46 1.16 -6.31
C LYS A 129 16.66 1.37 -4.81
N HIS A 130 17.08 0.34 -4.08
CA HIS A 130 17.34 0.40 -2.64
C HIS A 130 18.57 1.27 -2.34
N VAL A 131 18.36 2.50 -1.88
CA VAL A 131 19.42 3.53 -1.72
C VAL A 131 19.59 4.04 -0.30
N LYS A 132 18.68 3.70 0.62
CA LYS A 132 18.79 4.05 2.05
C LYS A 132 18.45 2.84 2.90
N ARG A 133 18.84 2.91 4.17
CA ARG A 133 18.54 1.87 5.17
C ARG A 133 17.04 1.59 5.25
N PHE A 134 16.67 0.33 5.07
CA PHE A 134 15.29 -0.17 5.13
C PHE A 134 15.22 -1.41 6.00
N LEU A 135 14.35 -1.41 7.01
CA LEU A 135 14.18 -2.51 7.97
C LEU A 135 15.54 -3.04 8.50
N ASP A 136 16.38 -2.12 8.95
CA ASP A 136 17.75 -2.37 9.44
C ASP A 136 18.74 -2.96 8.41
N GLN A 137 18.36 -3.04 7.13
CA GLN A 137 19.28 -3.41 6.06
C GLN A 137 19.91 -2.16 5.45
N GLU A 138 21.25 -2.17 5.36
CA GLU A 138 22.00 -1.09 4.71
C GLU A 138 21.73 -1.05 3.20
N PRO A 139 21.87 0.11 2.55
CA PRO A 139 21.58 0.27 1.13
C PRO A 139 22.43 -0.66 0.27
N THR A 140 21.78 -1.46 -0.54
CA THR A 140 22.45 -2.41 -1.45
C THR A 140 22.66 -1.85 -2.85
N ASN A 141 22.01 -0.73 -3.19
CA ASN A 141 21.97 -0.16 -4.53
C ASN A 141 21.42 -1.11 -5.62
N LYS A 142 20.67 -2.11 -5.20
CA LYS A 142 19.98 -3.03 -6.11
C LYS A 142 18.66 -2.47 -6.59
N ASP A 143 18.31 -2.79 -7.82
CA ASP A 143 16.97 -2.60 -8.32
C ASP A 143 16.07 -3.64 -7.67
N VAL A 144 14.90 -3.20 -7.20
CA VAL A 144 13.91 -4.03 -6.52
C VAL A 144 12.54 -3.79 -7.11
N SER A 145 11.70 -4.80 -6.99
CA SER A 145 10.29 -4.72 -7.36
C SER A 145 9.43 -5.24 -6.22
N MET A 146 8.31 -4.56 -5.97
CA MET A 146 7.42 -4.92 -4.88
C MET A 146 6.13 -5.52 -5.41
N ARG A 147 5.72 -6.59 -4.75
CA ARG A 147 4.41 -7.20 -4.92
C ARG A 147 3.47 -6.58 -3.90
N VAL A 148 2.46 -5.90 -4.39
CA VAL A 148 1.51 -5.17 -3.55
C VAL A 148 0.10 -5.62 -3.89
N CYS A 149 -0.72 -5.77 -2.87
CA CYS A 149 -2.15 -5.96 -3.01
C CYS A 149 -2.85 -5.00 -2.05
N ASP A 150 -3.68 -4.16 -2.60
CA ASP A 150 -4.43 -3.15 -1.88
C ASP A 150 -5.91 -3.48 -1.85
N TRP A 151 -6.54 -3.23 -0.69
CA TRP A 151 -7.96 -3.28 -0.50
C TRP A 151 -8.44 -1.90 -0.06
N TRP A 152 -9.51 -1.44 -0.65
CA TRP A 152 -10.01 -0.09 -0.51
C TRP A 152 -11.48 -0.08 -0.11
N ARG A 153 -11.85 0.86 0.74
CA ARG A 153 -13.25 1.18 1.00
C ARG A 153 -13.50 2.66 0.71
N ARG A 154 -14.60 2.92 0.05
CA ARG A 154 -15.05 4.24 -0.36
C ARG A 154 -16.32 4.65 0.42
N GLU A 155 -16.43 5.92 0.75
CA GLU A 155 -17.67 6.57 1.15
C GLU A 155 -17.90 7.81 0.28
N GLY A 156 -19.09 7.91 -0.32
CA GLY A 156 -19.37 8.98 -1.27
C GLY A 156 -18.38 9.01 -2.45
N ASN A 157 -17.52 10.00 -2.51
CA ASN A 157 -16.48 10.13 -3.54
C ASN A 157 -15.05 10.03 -2.97
N LEU A 158 -14.90 9.64 -1.71
CA LEU A 158 -13.61 9.58 -1.03
C LEU A 158 -13.27 8.17 -0.57
N LEU A 159 -12.00 7.81 -0.66
CA LEU A 159 -11.45 6.63 -0.04
C LEU A 159 -11.31 6.89 1.46
N VAL A 160 -11.77 5.95 2.29
CA VAL A 160 -11.80 6.11 3.74
C VAL A 160 -10.97 5.06 4.46
N GLU A 161 -10.75 3.90 3.84
CA GLU A 161 -9.91 2.83 4.39
C GLU A 161 -9.09 2.18 3.28
N ASN A 162 -7.86 1.81 3.63
CA ASN A 162 -6.97 1.03 2.78
C ASN A 162 -6.24 -0.02 3.61
N TRP A 163 -6.33 -1.26 3.21
CA TRP A 163 -5.53 -2.37 3.74
C TRP A 163 -4.49 -2.75 2.69
N VAL A 164 -3.22 -2.72 3.08
CA VAL A 164 -2.10 -2.94 2.16
C VAL A 164 -1.34 -4.19 2.55
N PHE A 165 -1.16 -5.04 1.58
CA PHE A 165 -0.30 -6.22 1.67
C PHE A 165 0.91 -6.02 0.77
N VAL A 166 2.09 -6.07 1.36
CA VAL A 166 3.38 -6.05 0.65
C VAL A 166 4.09 -7.35 0.93
N ASP A 167 4.63 -7.98 -0.09
CA ASP A 167 5.50 -9.15 0.08
C ASP A 167 6.87 -8.72 0.62
N VAL A 168 6.90 -8.40 1.91
CA VAL A 168 8.12 -7.95 2.59
C VAL A 168 9.22 -9.01 2.59
N PRO A 169 8.93 -10.31 2.78
CA PRO A 169 9.97 -11.34 2.66
C PRO A 169 10.65 -11.37 1.29
N ASP A 170 9.89 -11.24 0.22
CA ASP A 170 10.47 -11.18 -1.14
C ASP A 170 11.31 -9.91 -1.34
N LEU A 171 10.82 -8.76 -0.88
CA LEU A 171 11.57 -7.51 -0.94
C LEU A 171 12.89 -7.60 -0.16
N LEU A 172 12.88 -8.18 1.04
CA LEU A 172 14.09 -8.39 1.83
C LEU A 172 15.07 -9.33 1.15
N LEU A 173 14.56 -10.40 0.52
CA LEU A 173 15.40 -11.34 -0.24
C LEU A 173 16.11 -10.65 -1.41
N GLN A 174 15.44 -9.73 -2.11
CA GLN A 174 16.04 -8.95 -3.20
C GLN A 174 17.19 -8.05 -2.74
N ILE A 175 17.19 -7.64 -1.46
CA ILE A 175 18.26 -6.82 -0.86
C ILE A 175 19.20 -7.64 0.04
N ASP A 176 19.36 -8.92 -0.24
CA ASP A 176 20.30 -9.85 0.42
C ASP A 176 19.94 -10.27 1.85
N TYR A 177 18.68 -10.12 2.26
CA TYR A 177 18.23 -10.57 3.56
C TYR A 177 17.20 -11.70 3.43
N ASP A 178 17.67 -12.95 3.61
CA ASP A 178 16.77 -14.12 3.62
C ASP A 178 16.14 -14.29 5.02
N LEU A 179 14.92 -13.76 5.15
CA LEU A 179 14.16 -13.86 6.40
C LEU A 179 13.90 -15.32 6.82
N PHE A 180 13.63 -16.20 5.84
CA PHE A 180 13.32 -17.60 6.13
C PHE A 180 14.55 -18.45 6.47
N ALA A 181 15.72 -18.07 5.97
CA ALA A 181 16.97 -18.71 6.39
C ALA A 181 17.23 -18.44 7.88
N LYS A 182 16.93 -17.23 8.38
CA LYS A 182 17.06 -16.84 9.78
C LYS A 182 16.15 -17.62 10.74
N LEU A 183 15.07 -18.22 10.25
CA LEU A 183 14.19 -19.07 11.05
C LEU A 183 14.78 -20.45 11.37
N LYS A 184 15.88 -20.83 10.69
CA LYS A 184 16.53 -22.15 10.84
C LYS A 184 17.75 -22.09 11.77
N GLU A 185 18.15 -20.90 12.18
CA GLU A 185 19.20 -20.65 13.16
C GLU A 185 18.62 -20.63 14.60
#